data_d53db2b484e7b6da42bc1c557bcc555f
#
_entry.id   d53db2b484e7b6da42bc1c557bcc555f
#
_cell.length_a   1.000
_cell.length_b   1.000
_cell.length_c   1.000
_cell.angle_alpha   90.00
_cell.angle_beta   90.00
_cell.angle_gamma   90.00
#
_symmetry.space_group_name_H-M   'P 1'
#
loop_
_entity.id
_entity.type
_entity.pdbx_description
1 polymer ?
#
loop_
_entity_poly.entity_id
_entity_poly.type
_entity_poly.pdbx_seq_one_letter_code
_entity_poly.pdbx_strand_id
1 'polypeptide(L)'
;MMAVTLLIGVLLFCSVFFLVRRANREITQRSFDELTTATHQIAKDLADTANTDQTILSAMAERIAGQDERDNDAVLRIMKSFSLSETFVSTVALLRPDGTLLLTDGARYDVSGTFDFETEAARGAYISDRETSYFAPEKLVVRNVVPVVRDGEAVAILYGVVPLQELSQNYQIDLYNGNAFLLLVDGNNGDILLDTWHDSLGNISELRGRKMLKGYTYEEAMEKIPNGIGGDMCTVSRSTGLTVYLHYEPVGINNWSVVLGVSEAEALAGTRGVVQTLSMMAIIVTALLLSYLGFMVWYLASARRSAFRMSVTDQVTGLFNRSAFEKYLNESEPHTFSHTVCVYIDVNGLHELNNKHGHEAGDQMLRAVAASLDEQFRSKRLYRIGGDEFVVFPESSDPTVCEARMQVVCASLAAQGYSISYGLAAQEMTEGLRDLVREADEKMLEQKRTYYTSIHSHRDPRA
;
A
#
# COMPACT_ATOMS: atom_id res chain seq x y z
N MET A 1 22.88 -1.14 18.92
CA MET A 1 22.68 -1.97 17.73
C MET A 1 21.21 -2.05 17.33
N MET A 2 20.27 -2.51 18.19
CA MET A 2 18.82 -2.59 17.86
C MET A 2 18.20 -1.28 17.37
N ALA A 3 18.51 -0.14 18.00
CA ALA A 3 18.01 1.17 17.57
C ALA A 3 18.50 1.57 16.17
N VAL A 4 19.75 1.24 15.84
CA VAL A 4 20.33 1.52 14.52
C VAL A 4 19.67 0.65 13.44
N THR A 5 19.42 -0.62 13.71
CA THR A 5 18.77 -1.53 12.77
C THR A 5 17.30 -1.13 12.54
N LEU A 6 16.59 -0.71 13.60
CA LEU A 6 15.24 -0.17 13.49
C LEU A 6 15.20 1.11 12.66
N LEU A 7 16.16 2.01 12.89
CA LEU A 7 16.27 3.26 12.14
C LEU A 7 16.52 3.00 10.64
N ILE A 8 17.41 2.08 10.31
CA ILE A 8 17.69 1.68 8.92
C ILE A 8 16.42 1.09 8.28
N GLY A 9 15.66 0.25 9.01
CA GLY A 9 14.39 -0.31 8.54
C GLY A 9 13.35 0.75 8.23
N VAL A 10 13.18 1.72 9.12
CA VAL A 10 12.27 2.86 8.93
C VAL A 10 12.71 3.72 7.73
N LEU A 11 14.00 4.01 7.59
CA LEU A 11 14.53 4.78 6.46
C LEU A 11 14.32 4.07 5.13
N LEU A 12 14.53 2.76 5.05
CA LEU A 12 14.27 1.95 3.85
C LEU A 12 12.77 1.94 3.51
N PHE A 13 11.90 1.73 4.49
CA PHE A 13 10.45 1.78 4.28
C PHE A 13 9.99 3.15 3.77
N CYS A 14 10.45 4.23 4.40
CA CYS A 14 10.17 5.59 3.96
C CYS A 14 10.69 5.87 2.55
N SER A 15 11.90 5.40 2.22
CA SER A 15 12.49 5.54 0.89
C SER A 15 11.66 4.85 -0.19
N VAL A 16 11.27 3.59 0.04
CA VAL A 16 10.42 2.83 -0.89
C VAL A 16 9.04 3.46 -1.03
N PHE A 17 8.41 3.86 0.07
CA PHE A 17 7.13 4.56 0.06
C PHE A 17 7.21 5.87 -0.75
N PHE A 18 8.27 6.63 -0.56
CA PHE A 18 8.48 7.88 -1.30
C PHE A 18 8.73 7.63 -2.79
N LEU A 19 9.47 6.57 -3.13
CA LEU A 19 9.74 6.18 -4.52
C LEU A 19 8.45 5.79 -5.25
N VAL A 20 7.60 4.95 -4.63
CA VAL A 20 6.31 4.54 -5.21
C VAL A 20 5.39 5.76 -5.38
N ARG A 21 5.34 6.65 -4.38
CA ARG A 21 4.52 7.86 -4.46
C ARG A 21 5.01 8.83 -5.52
N ARG A 22 6.34 8.93 -5.71
CA ARG A 22 6.95 9.73 -6.77
C ARG A 22 6.65 9.13 -8.15
N ALA A 23 6.83 7.82 -8.32
CA ALA A 23 6.51 7.13 -9.57
C ALA A 23 5.05 7.33 -9.99
N ASN A 24 4.09 7.19 -9.06
CA ASN A 24 2.68 7.44 -9.36
C ASN A 24 2.40 8.88 -9.80
N ARG A 25 3.06 9.87 -9.18
CA ARG A 25 2.92 11.28 -9.60
C ARG A 25 3.49 11.51 -11.00
N GLU A 26 4.68 10.99 -11.28
CA GLU A 26 5.33 11.14 -12.60
C GLU A 26 4.51 10.49 -13.70
N ILE A 27 3.89 9.33 -13.43
CA ILE A 27 2.99 8.65 -14.38
C ILE A 27 1.74 9.50 -14.65
N THR A 28 1.09 10.01 -13.60
CA THR A 28 -0.09 10.89 -13.76
C THR A 28 0.25 12.14 -14.55
N GLN A 29 1.36 12.78 -14.24
CA GLN A 29 1.81 13.98 -14.96
C GLN A 29 2.08 13.65 -16.44
N ARG A 30 2.77 12.56 -16.71
CA ARG A 30 3.04 12.12 -18.09
C ARG A 30 1.76 11.82 -18.87
N SER A 31 0.75 11.23 -18.22
CA SER A 31 -0.55 10.98 -18.86
C SER A 31 -1.24 12.29 -19.25
N PHE A 32 -1.17 13.33 -18.43
CA PHE A 32 -1.70 14.66 -18.81
C PHE A 32 -0.88 15.30 -19.92
N ASP A 33 0.44 15.19 -19.91
CA ASP A 33 1.30 15.72 -20.98
C ASP A 33 0.99 15.04 -22.34
N GLU A 34 0.75 13.72 -22.32
CA GLU A 34 0.35 12.95 -23.51
C GLU A 34 -1.05 13.36 -23.97
N LEU A 35 -2.03 13.51 -23.05
CA LEU A 35 -3.37 14.00 -23.38
C LEU A 35 -3.32 15.41 -23.95
N THR A 36 -2.58 16.34 -23.36
CA THR A 36 -2.42 17.71 -23.83
C THR A 36 -1.89 17.74 -25.25
N THR A 37 -0.81 17.00 -25.51
CA THR A 37 -0.20 16.95 -26.86
C THR A 37 -1.17 16.39 -27.90
N ALA A 38 -1.86 15.29 -27.57
CA ALA A 38 -2.82 14.67 -28.47
C ALA A 38 -4.06 15.54 -28.68
N THR A 39 -4.57 16.19 -27.62
CA THR A 39 -5.73 17.09 -27.72
C THR A 39 -5.42 18.29 -28.61
N HIS A 40 -4.22 18.85 -28.45
CA HIS A 40 -3.78 19.98 -29.33
C HIS A 40 -3.75 19.57 -30.81
N GLN A 41 -3.19 18.39 -31.11
CA GLN A 41 -3.15 17.90 -32.49
C GLN A 41 -4.56 17.63 -33.02
N ILE A 42 -5.43 16.99 -32.25
CA ILE A 42 -6.82 16.71 -32.63
C ILE A 42 -7.61 18.01 -32.83
N ALA A 43 -7.46 19.00 -31.95
CA ALA A 43 -8.11 20.29 -32.08
C ALA A 43 -7.71 21.00 -33.42
N LYS A 44 -6.41 20.92 -33.72
CA LYS A 44 -5.90 21.47 -35.01
C LYS A 44 -6.46 20.72 -36.22
N ASP A 45 -6.46 19.37 -36.19
CA ASP A 45 -6.96 18.55 -37.31
C ASP A 45 -8.46 18.79 -37.54
N LEU A 46 -9.25 18.94 -36.46
CA LEU A 46 -10.66 19.31 -36.55
C LEU A 46 -10.85 20.71 -37.14
N ALA A 47 -10.03 21.68 -36.73
CA ALA A 47 -10.04 23.02 -37.27
C ALA A 47 -9.69 23.06 -38.78
N ASP A 48 -8.65 22.33 -39.15
CA ASP A 48 -8.19 22.25 -40.54
C ASP A 48 -9.26 21.60 -41.46
N THR A 49 -9.90 20.53 -40.96
CA THR A 49 -11.00 19.88 -41.72
C THR A 49 -12.23 20.76 -41.83
N ALA A 50 -12.66 21.43 -40.75
CA ALA A 50 -13.79 22.38 -40.82
C ALA A 50 -13.51 23.58 -41.75
N ASN A 51 -12.28 24.09 -41.77
CA ASN A 51 -11.86 25.13 -42.72
C ASN A 51 -11.84 24.62 -44.18
N THR A 52 -11.47 23.32 -44.36
CA THR A 52 -11.54 22.68 -45.68
C THR A 52 -12.98 22.59 -46.16
N ASP A 53 -13.91 22.16 -45.29
CA ASP A 53 -15.35 22.17 -45.56
C ASP A 53 -15.85 23.53 -46.04
N GLN A 54 -15.51 24.59 -45.31
CA GLN A 54 -15.89 25.95 -45.62
C GLN A 54 -15.32 26.39 -46.97
N THR A 55 -14.07 26.05 -47.27
CA THR A 55 -13.39 26.38 -48.53
C THR A 55 -14.05 25.67 -49.71
N ILE A 56 -14.34 24.39 -49.59
CA ILE A 56 -15.01 23.59 -50.64
C ILE A 56 -16.42 24.14 -50.90
N LEU A 57 -17.19 24.42 -49.85
CA LEU A 57 -18.53 24.97 -49.98
C LEU A 57 -18.51 26.37 -50.60
N SER A 58 -17.55 27.21 -50.23
CA SER A 58 -17.39 28.54 -50.84
C SER A 58 -17.07 28.44 -52.33
N ALA A 59 -16.17 27.52 -52.71
CA ALA A 59 -15.86 27.30 -54.14
C ALA A 59 -17.06 26.74 -54.94
N MET A 60 -17.88 25.88 -54.30
CA MET A 60 -19.16 25.44 -54.89
C MET A 60 -20.12 26.60 -55.06
N ALA A 61 -20.28 27.46 -54.05
CA ALA A 61 -21.18 28.61 -54.05
C ALA A 61 -20.80 29.60 -55.17
N GLU A 62 -19.50 29.89 -55.33
CA GLU A 62 -19.00 30.75 -56.43
C GLU A 62 -19.34 30.18 -57.83
N ARG A 63 -19.18 28.84 -57.99
CA ARG A 63 -19.53 28.24 -59.30
C ARG A 63 -21.03 28.24 -59.56
N ILE A 64 -21.85 28.01 -58.55
CA ILE A 64 -23.32 28.03 -58.62
C ILE A 64 -23.79 29.47 -58.92
N ALA A 65 -23.16 30.47 -58.32
CA ALA A 65 -23.45 31.90 -58.60
C ALA A 65 -23.31 32.26 -60.07
N GLY A 66 -22.42 31.60 -60.84
CA GLY A 66 -22.23 31.80 -62.28
C GLY A 66 -23.27 31.06 -63.15
N GLN A 67 -24.25 30.38 -62.60
CA GLN A 67 -25.31 29.60 -63.25
C GLN A 67 -26.67 30.14 -62.85
N ASP A 68 -27.74 29.68 -63.54
CA ASP A 68 -29.09 29.88 -63.03
C ASP A 68 -29.31 28.91 -61.89
N GLU A 69 -29.58 29.43 -60.72
CA GLU A 69 -29.84 28.61 -59.48
C GLU A 69 -31.10 27.76 -59.60
N ARG A 70 -31.97 28.03 -60.60
CA ARG A 70 -33.16 27.26 -60.89
C ARG A 70 -32.89 26.07 -61.83
N ASP A 71 -31.79 26.08 -62.58
CA ASP A 71 -31.33 24.94 -63.38
C ASP A 71 -30.77 23.82 -62.46
N ASN A 72 -31.68 22.88 -62.10
CA ASN A 72 -31.28 21.76 -61.21
C ASN A 72 -30.12 20.94 -61.76
N ASP A 73 -30.10 20.70 -63.09
CA ASP A 73 -29.09 19.84 -63.70
C ASP A 73 -27.72 20.50 -63.68
N ALA A 74 -27.66 21.82 -63.89
CA ALA A 74 -26.43 22.58 -63.78
C ALA A 74 -25.92 22.61 -62.33
N VAL A 75 -26.82 22.92 -61.38
CA VAL A 75 -26.48 22.94 -59.94
C VAL A 75 -26.00 21.56 -59.43
N LEU A 76 -26.72 20.50 -59.78
CA LEU A 76 -26.33 19.11 -59.37
C LEU A 76 -24.98 18.69 -59.95
N ARG A 77 -24.70 19.04 -61.24
CA ARG A 77 -23.39 18.79 -61.85
C ARG A 77 -22.25 19.49 -61.06
N ILE A 78 -22.46 20.71 -60.61
CA ILE A 78 -21.49 21.45 -59.83
C ILE A 78 -21.32 20.77 -58.46
N MET A 79 -22.40 20.56 -57.72
CA MET A 79 -22.36 19.93 -56.38
C MET A 79 -21.67 18.57 -56.41
N LYS A 80 -21.95 17.71 -57.42
CA LYS A 80 -21.32 16.40 -57.61
C LYS A 80 -19.88 16.44 -58.11
N SER A 81 -19.40 17.59 -58.62
CA SER A 81 -18.03 17.70 -59.15
C SER A 81 -16.95 17.85 -58.05
N PHE A 82 -17.35 18.15 -56.84
CA PHE A 82 -16.44 18.29 -55.71
C PHE A 82 -16.33 16.97 -54.93
N SER A 83 -15.09 16.63 -54.51
CA SER A 83 -14.87 15.51 -53.64
C SER A 83 -15.11 15.92 -52.18
N LEU A 84 -15.83 15.11 -51.45
CA LEU A 84 -16.08 15.27 -49.98
C LEU A 84 -15.34 14.25 -49.17
N SER A 85 -14.32 13.54 -49.74
CA SER A 85 -13.65 12.42 -49.07
C SER A 85 -12.80 12.80 -47.84
N GLU A 86 -12.38 14.06 -47.78
CA GLU A 86 -11.55 14.60 -46.68
C GLU A 86 -12.31 15.70 -45.92
N THR A 87 -13.63 15.56 -45.81
CA THR A 87 -14.52 16.55 -45.19
C THR A 87 -15.42 15.88 -44.15
N PHE A 88 -15.98 16.68 -43.24
CA PHE A 88 -17.06 16.22 -42.36
C PHE A 88 -18.42 16.20 -43.03
N VAL A 89 -18.54 16.95 -44.13
CA VAL A 89 -19.77 17.08 -44.88
C VAL A 89 -20.10 15.76 -45.59
N SER A 90 -21.24 15.19 -45.28
CA SER A 90 -21.76 13.98 -45.95
C SER A 90 -22.71 14.31 -47.10
N THR A 91 -23.43 15.42 -47.02
CA THR A 91 -24.47 15.79 -47.95
C THR A 91 -24.41 17.30 -48.17
N VAL A 92 -24.51 17.75 -49.43
CA VAL A 92 -24.67 19.14 -49.75
C VAL A 92 -26.10 19.40 -50.21
N ALA A 93 -26.69 20.49 -49.75
CA ALA A 93 -28.02 20.93 -50.13
C ALA A 93 -28.04 22.40 -50.51
N LEU A 94 -28.87 22.79 -51.48
CA LEU A 94 -29.08 24.17 -51.91
C LEU A 94 -30.49 24.62 -51.50
N LEU A 95 -30.56 25.65 -50.66
CA LEU A 95 -31.81 26.33 -50.31
C LEU A 95 -32.06 27.50 -51.27
N ARG A 96 -33.24 27.61 -51.82
CA ARG A 96 -33.69 28.71 -52.67
C ARG A 96 -34.61 29.67 -51.91
N PRO A 97 -34.81 30.92 -52.47
CA PRO A 97 -35.70 31.88 -51.83
C PRO A 97 -37.17 31.41 -51.74
N ASP A 98 -37.60 30.49 -52.60
CA ASP A 98 -38.95 29.90 -52.56
C ASP A 98 -39.14 28.81 -51.49
N GLY A 99 -38.12 28.57 -50.68
CA GLY A 99 -38.12 27.52 -49.64
C GLY A 99 -37.86 26.11 -50.19
N THR A 100 -37.46 25.97 -51.43
CA THR A 100 -37.08 24.66 -52.00
C THR A 100 -35.65 24.30 -51.59
N LEU A 101 -35.44 23.16 -50.94
CA LEU A 101 -34.16 22.56 -50.63
C LEU A 101 -33.85 21.44 -51.63
N LEU A 102 -32.79 21.58 -52.43
CA LEU A 102 -32.30 20.59 -53.39
C LEU A 102 -31.06 19.88 -52.85
N LEU A 103 -31.09 18.57 -52.70
CA LEU A 103 -29.98 17.73 -52.23
C LEU A 103 -29.11 17.23 -53.41
N THR A 104 -27.85 16.84 -53.12
CA THR A 104 -26.91 16.27 -54.12
C THR A 104 -27.40 14.99 -54.79
N ASP A 105 -28.28 14.22 -54.20
CA ASP A 105 -28.92 13.03 -54.80
C ASP A 105 -30.05 13.40 -55.76
N GLY A 106 -30.47 14.66 -55.78
CA GLY A 106 -31.56 15.19 -56.58
C GLY A 106 -32.91 15.23 -55.87
N ALA A 107 -32.99 14.80 -54.61
CA ALA A 107 -34.18 14.92 -53.79
C ALA A 107 -34.48 16.41 -53.51
N ARG A 108 -35.80 16.74 -53.39
CA ARG A 108 -36.30 18.06 -53.09
C ARG A 108 -37.25 18.05 -51.93
N TYR A 109 -37.06 19.04 -51.04
CA TYR A 109 -37.89 19.22 -49.86
C TYR A 109 -38.40 20.67 -49.84
N ASP A 110 -39.66 20.84 -49.43
CA ASP A 110 -40.22 22.15 -49.12
C ASP A 110 -39.93 22.45 -47.63
N VAL A 111 -39.11 23.43 -47.36
CA VAL A 111 -38.71 23.84 -45.99
C VAL A 111 -39.13 25.30 -45.74
N SER A 112 -40.04 25.85 -46.56
CA SER A 112 -40.52 27.24 -46.44
C SER A 112 -41.16 27.58 -45.10
N GLY A 113 -41.75 26.55 -44.39
CA GLY A 113 -42.29 26.74 -43.03
C GLY A 113 -41.27 26.66 -41.90
N THR A 114 -39.99 26.35 -42.21
CA THR A 114 -38.93 26.12 -41.22
C THR A 114 -37.79 27.06 -41.35
N PHE A 115 -37.39 27.41 -42.56
CA PHE A 115 -36.33 28.38 -42.84
C PHE A 115 -36.88 29.69 -43.39
N ASP A 116 -36.42 30.79 -42.79
CA ASP A 116 -36.54 32.12 -43.37
C ASP A 116 -35.24 32.41 -44.16
N PHE A 117 -35.37 32.39 -45.50
CA PHE A 117 -34.24 32.57 -46.39
C PHE A 117 -33.53 33.91 -46.16
N GLU A 118 -34.26 35.01 -45.93
CA GLU A 118 -33.69 36.32 -45.71
C GLU A 118 -32.85 36.38 -44.42
N THR A 119 -33.35 35.77 -43.36
CA THR A 119 -32.64 35.66 -42.09
C THR A 119 -31.36 34.81 -42.22
N GLU A 120 -31.43 33.67 -42.91
CA GLU A 120 -30.29 32.83 -43.17
C GLU A 120 -29.22 33.52 -44.05
N ALA A 121 -29.66 34.20 -45.12
CA ALA A 121 -28.78 34.94 -46.02
C ALA A 121 -28.06 36.10 -45.31
N ALA A 122 -28.77 36.81 -44.43
CA ALA A 122 -28.21 37.93 -43.69
C ALA A 122 -27.11 37.57 -42.69
N ARG A 123 -27.07 36.33 -42.22
CA ARG A 123 -26.02 35.82 -41.32
C ARG A 123 -24.67 35.65 -42.02
N GLY A 124 -24.68 35.50 -43.36
CA GLY A 124 -23.47 35.19 -44.10
C GLY A 124 -23.05 33.74 -43.96
N ALA A 125 -21.73 33.47 -44.06
CA ALA A 125 -21.20 32.15 -43.88
C ALA A 125 -21.04 31.84 -42.38
N TYR A 126 -21.57 30.69 -41.90
CA TYR A 126 -21.47 30.27 -40.51
C TYR A 126 -21.64 28.74 -40.34
N ILE A 127 -21.34 28.22 -39.17
CA ILE A 127 -21.66 26.87 -38.77
C ILE A 127 -22.83 26.94 -37.77
N SER A 128 -23.88 26.13 -37.98
CA SER A 128 -25.06 26.12 -37.11
C SER A 128 -24.77 25.48 -35.78
N ASP A 129 -25.62 25.73 -34.79
CA ASP A 129 -25.72 24.91 -33.59
C ASP A 129 -26.15 23.48 -33.94
N ARG A 130 -26.09 22.57 -32.99
CA ARG A 130 -26.62 21.20 -33.13
C ARG A 130 -28.13 21.25 -33.30
N GLU A 131 -28.62 20.66 -34.37
CA GLU A 131 -30.04 20.64 -34.71
C GLU A 131 -30.47 19.28 -35.30
N THR A 132 -31.76 19.09 -35.45
CA THR A 132 -32.33 17.91 -36.11
C THR A 132 -32.32 18.09 -37.61
N SER A 133 -31.91 17.08 -38.38
CA SER A 133 -31.92 17.12 -39.83
C SER A 133 -33.34 17.30 -40.40
N TYR A 134 -33.51 18.18 -41.34
CA TYR A 134 -34.84 18.42 -41.99
C TYR A 134 -35.30 17.30 -42.90
N PHE A 135 -34.39 16.52 -43.45
CA PHE A 135 -34.71 15.39 -44.33
C PHE A 135 -34.50 14.04 -43.67
N ALA A 136 -33.96 14.01 -42.45
CA ALA A 136 -33.79 12.82 -41.63
C ALA A 136 -33.97 13.20 -40.13
N PRO A 137 -35.22 13.36 -39.66
CA PRO A 137 -35.51 13.91 -38.34
C PRO A 137 -34.94 13.10 -37.16
N GLU A 138 -34.55 11.84 -37.39
CA GLU A 138 -33.90 10.98 -36.44
C GLU A 138 -32.39 11.29 -36.26
N LYS A 139 -31.81 12.11 -37.16
CA LYS A 139 -30.39 12.45 -37.16
C LYS A 139 -30.12 13.86 -36.62
N LEU A 140 -29.14 13.94 -35.72
CA LEU A 140 -28.59 15.22 -35.30
C LEU A 140 -27.48 15.65 -36.25
N VAL A 141 -27.48 16.94 -36.63
CA VAL A 141 -26.55 17.50 -37.59
C VAL A 141 -26.05 18.87 -37.12
N VAL A 142 -24.93 19.33 -37.71
CA VAL A 142 -24.58 20.71 -37.83
C VAL A 142 -24.50 21.04 -39.31
N ARG A 143 -24.79 22.30 -39.68
CA ARG A 143 -24.73 22.79 -41.06
C ARG A 143 -23.60 23.80 -41.22
N ASN A 144 -22.74 23.58 -42.19
CA ASN A 144 -21.87 24.61 -42.74
C ASN A 144 -22.67 25.41 -43.76
N VAL A 145 -22.94 26.65 -43.47
CA VAL A 145 -23.81 27.54 -44.27
C VAL A 145 -22.96 28.50 -45.08
N VAL A 146 -23.20 28.55 -46.40
CA VAL A 146 -22.50 29.48 -47.32
C VAL A 146 -23.50 30.11 -48.27
N PRO A 147 -23.72 31.42 -48.22
CA PRO A 147 -24.58 32.11 -49.21
C PRO A 147 -23.99 32.05 -50.62
N VAL A 148 -24.83 31.82 -51.61
CA VAL A 148 -24.52 31.94 -53.03
C VAL A 148 -24.87 33.35 -53.43
N VAL A 149 -23.86 34.17 -53.68
CA VAL A 149 -24.02 35.63 -53.95
C VAL A 149 -23.78 35.90 -55.40
N ARG A 150 -24.73 36.61 -56.04
CA ARG A 150 -24.64 37.14 -57.42
C ARG A 150 -24.96 38.62 -57.40
N ASP A 151 -24.12 39.44 -58.00
CA ASP A 151 -24.26 40.87 -58.03
C ASP A 151 -24.51 41.58 -56.69
N GLY A 152 -23.97 40.98 -55.62
CA GLY A 152 -24.09 41.47 -54.24
C GLY A 152 -25.34 41.01 -53.47
N GLU A 153 -26.22 40.19 -54.08
CA GLU A 153 -27.42 39.66 -53.47
C GLU A 153 -27.30 38.15 -53.34
N ALA A 154 -27.82 37.60 -52.23
CA ALA A 154 -27.88 36.15 -52.01
C ALA A 154 -29.03 35.56 -52.87
N VAL A 155 -28.68 34.71 -53.83
CA VAL A 155 -29.65 34.08 -54.76
C VAL A 155 -30.01 32.64 -54.32
N ALA A 156 -29.18 32.06 -53.49
CA ALA A 156 -29.39 30.76 -52.85
C ALA A 156 -28.50 30.62 -51.61
N ILE A 157 -28.68 29.59 -50.82
CA ILE A 157 -27.82 29.24 -49.69
C ILE A 157 -27.39 27.79 -49.84
N LEU A 158 -26.07 27.55 -49.76
CA LEU A 158 -25.50 26.22 -49.79
C LEU A 158 -25.29 25.72 -48.38
N TYR A 159 -25.76 24.51 -48.10
CA TYR A 159 -25.57 23.80 -46.83
C TYR A 159 -24.65 22.61 -47.03
N GLY A 160 -23.57 22.52 -46.22
CA GLY A 160 -22.85 21.27 -46.00
C GLY A 160 -23.35 20.64 -44.71
N VAL A 161 -23.97 19.47 -44.82
CA VAL A 161 -24.59 18.78 -43.68
C VAL A 161 -23.62 17.75 -43.09
N VAL A 162 -23.33 17.88 -41.81
CA VAL A 162 -22.47 16.96 -41.04
C VAL A 162 -23.33 16.13 -40.07
N PRO A 163 -23.54 14.83 -40.30
CA PRO A 163 -24.32 13.98 -39.45
C PRO A 163 -23.45 13.55 -38.21
N LEU A 164 -23.80 14.03 -37.04
CA LEU A 164 -22.97 13.93 -35.84
C LEU A 164 -22.81 12.50 -35.34
N GLN A 165 -23.85 11.65 -35.46
CA GLN A 165 -23.74 10.24 -35.05
C GLN A 165 -22.78 9.45 -35.95
N GLU A 166 -22.81 9.70 -37.26
CA GLU A 166 -21.93 9.06 -38.23
C GLU A 166 -20.48 9.53 -38.03
N LEU A 167 -20.30 10.82 -37.73
CA LEU A 167 -18.99 11.39 -37.40
C LEU A 167 -18.42 10.70 -36.16
N SER A 168 -19.23 10.57 -35.10
CA SER A 168 -18.82 9.90 -33.82
C SER A 168 -18.40 8.45 -34.02
N GLN A 169 -19.14 7.69 -34.85
CA GLN A 169 -18.86 6.27 -35.12
C GLN A 169 -17.60 6.05 -35.97
N ASN A 170 -17.31 6.99 -36.86
CA ASN A 170 -16.20 6.88 -37.82
C ASN A 170 -14.90 7.53 -37.32
N TYR A 171 -14.97 8.35 -36.26
CA TYR A 171 -13.78 9.01 -35.71
C TYR A 171 -12.99 8.07 -34.83
N GLN A 172 -11.79 7.70 -35.25
CA GLN A 172 -10.91 6.78 -34.53
C GLN A 172 -9.76 7.52 -33.86
N ILE A 173 -9.49 7.16 -32.60
CA ILE A 173 -8.39 7.73 -31.82
C ILE A 173 -7.43 6.58 -31.51
N ASP A 174 -6.22 6.64 -32.07
CA ASP A 174 -5.15 5.68 -31.80
C ASP A 174 -4.27 6.19 -30.63
N LEU A 175 -4.90 6.38 -29.48
CA LEU A 175 -4.20 6.73 -28.24
C LEU A 175 -4.57 5.72 -27.16
N TYR A 176 -3.60 5.30 -26.33
CA TYR A 176 -3.78 4.25 -25.31
C TYR A 176 -4.37 2.95 -25.91
N ASN A 177 -3.84 2.52 -27.08
CA ASN A 177 -4.31 1.35 -27.85
C ASN A 177 -5.81 1.41 -28.20
N GLY A 178 -6.30 2.60 -28.54
CA GLY A 178 -7.71 2.82 -28.88
C GLY A 178 -8.67 2.93 -27.68
N ASN A 179 -8.14 3.06 -26.46
CA ASN A 179 -8.95 3.18 -25.23
C ASN A 179 -9.14 4.63 -24.74
N ALA A 180 -8.59 5.61 -25.46
CA ALA A 180 -8.96 7.01 -25.26
C ALA A 180 -10.31 7.32 -25.90
N PHE A 181 -11.01 8.31 -25.39
CA PHE A 181 -12.26 8.79 -25.95
C PHE A 181 -12.23 10.29 -26.15
N LEU A 182 -13.01 10.75 -27.13
CA LEU A 182 -13.08 12.14 -27.54
C LEU A 182 -14.51 12.64 -27.46
N LEU A 183 -14.65 13.85 -26.91
CA LEU A 183 -15.86 14.64 -27.02
C LEU A 183 -15.51 15.95 -27.73
N LEU A 184 -16.35 16.37 -28.68
CA LEU A 184 -16.36 17.72 -29.21
C LEU A 184 -17.56 18.45 -28.59
N VAL A 185 -17.30 19.54 -27.91
CA VAL A 185 -18.30 20.27 -27.11
C VAL A 185 -18.48 21.68 -27.72
N ASP A 186 -19.72 22.06 -27.90
CA ASP A 186 -20.07 23.45 -28.18
C ASP A 186 -20.01 24.26 -26.87
N GLY A 187 -19.06 25.20 -26.80
CA GLY A 187 -18.86 26.04 -25.63
C GLY A 187 -20.01 27.01 -25.34
N ASN A 188 -20.89 27.30 -26.32
CA ASN A 188 -21.99 28.23 -26.14
C ASN A 188 -23.15 27.64 -25.34
N ASN A 189 -23.47 26.35 -25.57
CA ASN A 189 -24.62 25.68 -24.99
C ASN A 189 -24.29 24.36 -24.26
N GLY A 190 -23.05 23.88 -24.39
CA GLY A 190 -22.56 22.66 -23.78
C GLY A 190 -22.96 21.38 -24.51
N ASP A 191 -23.56 21.48 -25.70
CA ASP A 191 -23.94 20.33 -26.48
C ASP A 191 -22.74 19.52 -26.95
N ILE A 192 -22.83 18.21 -26.90
CA ILE A 192 -21.81 17.33 -27.42
C ILE A 192 -22.10 17.07 -28.89
N LEU A 193 -21.16 17.42 -29.76
CA LEU A 193 -21.21 17.33 -31.21
C LEU A 193 -20.59 16.00 -31.70
N LEU A 194 -19.59 15.49 -30.98
CA LEU A 194 -18.94 14.22 -31.25
C LEU A 194 -18.69 13.53 -29.94
N ASP A 195 -19.03 12.23 -29.86
CA ASP A 195 -18.78 11.39 -28.70
C ASP A 195 -18.35 10.00 -29.21
N THR A 196 -17.10 9.63 -28.92
CA THR A 196 -16.56 8.32 -29.28
C THR A 196 -16.71 7.29 -28.16
N TRP A 197 -17.30 7.69 -27.02
CA TRP A 197 -17.44 6.83 -25.82
C TRP A 197 -18.86 6.35 -25.59
N HIS A 198 -19.87 7.17 -25.90
CA HIS A 198 -21.28 6.85 -25.68
C HIS A 198 -22.01 6.74 -27.01
N ASP A 199 -23.09 5.93 -27.02
CA ASP A 199 -23.90 5.75 -28.21
C ASP A 199 -24.83 6.94 -28.53
N SER A 200 -24.97 7.87 -27.58
CA SER A 200 -25.84 9.03 -27.71
C SER A 200 -25.12 10.33 -27.42
N LEU A 201 -25.40 11.36 -28.23
CA LEU A 201 -24.89 12.69 -28.02
C LEU A 201 -25.68 13.39 -26.92
N GLY A 202 -25.01 13.61 -25.78
CA GLY A 202 -25.56 14.28 -24.61
C GLY A 202 -25.21 15.77 -24.54
N ASN A 203 -25.07 16.26 -23.29
CA ASN A 203 -24.61 17.60 -23.00
C ASN A 203 -23.58 17.53 -21.86
N ILE A 204 -22.53 18.38 -21.91
CA ILE A 204 -21.45 18.35 -20.93
C ILE A 204 -21.94 18.67 -19.50
N SER A 205 -23.09 19.30 -19.35
CA SER A 205 -23.74 19.53 -18.06
C SER A 205 -24.08 18.25 -17.29
N GLU A 206 -24.13 17.08 -17.97
CA GLU A 206 -24.29 15.77 -17.33
C GLU A 206 -23.09 15.38 -16.45
N LEU A 207 -21.96 16.03 -16.60
CA LEU A 207 -20.83 15.90 -15.69
C LEU A 207 -21.10 16.55 -14.32
N ARG A 208 -22.12 17.41 -14.21
CA ARG A 208 -22.51 18.05 -12.94
C ARG A 208 -22.87 16.98 -11.90
N GLY A 209 -22.32 17.13 -10.72
CA GLY A 209 -22.53 16.19 -9.60
C GLY A 209 -21.76 14.89 -9.72
N ARG A 210 -20.86 14.74 -10.69
CA ARG A 210 -19.84 13.69 -10.65
C ARG A 210 -18.81 14.01 -9.57
N LYS A 211 -18.23 12.98 -8.96
CA LYS A 211 -17.17 13.14 -7.97
C LYS A 211 -15.89 13.57 -8.69
N MET A 212 -15.42 14.79 -8.40
CA MET A 212 -14.14 15.28 -8.87
C MET A 212 -13.01 14.87 -7.92
N LEU A 213 -11.81 14.68 -8.42
CA LEU A 213 -10.63 14.48 -7.60
C LEU A 213 -10.16 15.82 -7.01
N LYS A 214 -9.40 15.71 -5.89
CA LYS A 214 -8.86 16.88 -5.21
C LYS A 214 -7.99 17.73 -6.15
N GLY A 215 -8.35 18.99 -6.27
CA GLY A 215 -7.67 19.96 -7.14
C GLY A 215 -8.39 20.26 -8.44
N TYR A 216 -9.52 19.57 -8.74
CA TYR A 216 -10.34 19.79 -9.92
C TYR A 216 -11.77 20.07 -9.53
N THR A 217 -12.43 20.97 -10.24
CA THR A 217 -13.84 21.28 -10.03
C THR A 217 -14.60 21.30 -11.36
N TYR A 218 -15.90 20.97 -11.30
CA TYR A 218 -16.78 21.08 -12.46
C TYR A 218 -16.93 22.55 -12.87
N GLU A 219 -17.07 23.43 -11.90
CA GLU A 219 -17.29 24.87 -12.08
C GLU A 219 -16.12 25.50 -12.86
N GLU A 220 -14.89 25.13 -12.57
CA GLU A 220 -13.70 25.64 -13.26
C GLU A 220 -13.72 25.24 -14.74
N ALA A 221 -14.05 24.00 -15.07
CA ALA A 221 -14.14 23.56 -16.46
C ALA A 221 -15.27 24.26 -17.22
N MET A 222 -16.44 24.46 -16.55
CA MET A 222 -17.59 25.14 -17.16
C MET A 222 -17.38 26.66 -17.32
N GLU A 223 -16.43 27.25 -16.61
CA GLU A 223 -16.00 28.62 -16.79
C GLU A 223 -15.00 28.71 -17.97
N LYS A 224 -14.06 27.77 -18.08
CA LYS A 224 -12.98 27.80 -19.06
C LYS A 224 -13.41 27.44 -20.47
N ILE A 225 -14.20 26.36 -20.63
CA ILE A 225 -14.62 25.84 -21.94
C ILE A 225 -15.35 26.89 -22.75
N PRO A 226 -16.37 27.62 -22.26
CA PRO A 226 -17.04 28.68 -23.03
C PRO A 226 -16.14 29.86 -23.36
N ASN A 227 -15.08 30.07 -22.60
CA ASN A 227 -14.13 31.18 -22.80
C ASN A 227 -12.94 30.78 -23.69
N GLY A 228 -12.95 29.57 -24.29
CA GLY A 228 -11.87 29.09 -25.14
C GLY A 228 -10.54 28.91 -24.41
N ILE A 229 -10.59 28.50 -23.13
CA ILE A 229 -9.41 28.30 -22.28
C ILE A 229 -9.26 26.80 -22.05
N GLY A 230 -8.08 26.26 -22.38
CA GLY A 230 -7.73 24.87 -22.12
C GLY A 230 -7.49 24.57 -20.65
N GLY A 231 -7.55 23.29 -20.30
CA GLY A 231 -7.28 22.82 -18.94
C GLY A 231 -7.47 21.34 -18.72
N ASP A 232 -7.19 20.93 -17.51
CA ASP A 232 -7.31 19.53 -17.07
C ASP A 232 -8.52 19.33 -16.18
N MET A 233 -9.09 18.14 -16.23
CA MET A 233 -10.15 17.71 -15.34
C MET A 233 -9.95 16.25 -14.95
N CYS A 234 -10.27 15.92 -13.70
CA CYS A 234 -10.17 14.57 -13.21
C CYS A 234 -11.44 14.20 -12.43
N THR A 235 -12.17 13.21 -12.94
CA THR A 235 -13.47 12.79 -12.40
C THR A 235 -13.53 11.29 -12.18
N VAL A 236 -14.55 10.83 -11.46
CA VAL A 236 -14.85 9.40 -11.29
C VAL A 236 -16.03 9.03 -12.17
N SER A 237 -15.83 8.04 -13.04
CA SER A 237 -16.89 7.49 -13.89
C SER A 237 -18.01 6.89 -13.03
N ARG A 238 -19.28 7.21 -13.37
CA ARG A 238 -20.47 6.64 -12.67
C ARG A 238 -20.69 5.18 -12.99
N SER A 239 -20.34 4.74 -14.18
CA SER A 239 -20.58 3.37 -14.65
C SER A 239 -19.52 2.39 -14.16
N THR A 240 -18.25 2.80 -14.14
CA THR A 240 -17.12 1.92 -13.80
C THR A 240 -16.52 2.18 -12.40
N GLY A 241 -16.80 3.34 -11.81
CA GLY A 241 -16.15 3.78 -10.55
C GLY A 241 -14.66 4.12 -10.70
N LEU A 242 -14.11 4.06 -11.91
CA LEU A 242 -12.72 4.36 -12.18
C LEU A 242 -12.50 5.86 -12.33
N THR A 243 -11.30 6.29 -11.96
CA THR A 243 -10.82 7.65 -12.23
C THR A 243 -10.64 7.82 -13.73
N VAL A 244 -11.03 8.98 -14.23
CA VAL A 244 -10.89 9.39 -15.65
C VAL A 244 -10.11 10.70 -15.68
N TYR A 245 -9.01 10.72 -16.41
CA TYR A 245 -8.22 11.90 -16.74
C TYR A 245 -8.76 12.50 -18.02
N LEU A 246 -8.98 13.81 -18.04
CA LEU A 246 -9.53 14.57 -19.13
C LEU A 246 -8.67 15.82 -19.35
N HIS A 247 -8.35 16.09 -20.61
CA HIS A 247 -7.80 17.37 -21.02
C HIS A 247 -8.74 18.00 -22.04
N TYR A 248 -8.98 19.30 -21.94
CA TYR A 248 -9.81 20.04 -22.86
C TYR A 248 -9.07 21.25 -23.42
N GLU A 249 -9.29 21.50 -24.71
CA GLU A 249 -8.64 22.59 -25.44
C GLU A 249 -9.58 23.19 -26.53
N PRO A 250 -9.55 24.52 -26.78
CA PRO A 250 -10.37 25.12 -27.81
C PRO A 250 -9.92 24.68 -29.20
N VAL A 251 -10.88 24.46 -30.09
CA VAL A 251 -10.64 24.18 -31.50
C VAL A 251 -10.30 25.48 -32.29
N GLY A 252 -10.73 26.64 -31.78
CA GLY A 252 -10.56 27.90 -32.43
C GLY A 252 -11.63 28.21 -33.53
N ILE A 253 -12.66 27.36 -33.64
CA ILE A 253 -13.78 27.50 -34.55
C ILE A 253 -15.07 27.41 -33.76
N ASN A 254 -16.03 28.28 -34.02
CA ASN A 254 -17.41 28.25 -33.50
C ASN A 254 -17.54 28.04 -31.99
N ASN A 255 -16.54 28.49 -31.22
CA ASN A 255 -16.41 28.26 -29.76
C ASN A 255 -16.43 26.78 -29.35
N TRP A 256 -16.00 25.88 -30.23
CA TRP A 256 -15.89 24.46 -29.93
C TRP A 256 -14.65 24.15 -29.13
N SER A 257 -14.78 23.18 -28.25
CA SER A 257 -13.67 22.61 -27.44
C SER A 257 -13.62 21.11 -27.61
N VAL A 258 -12.41 20.60 -27.78
CA VAL A 258 -12.11 19.17 -27.73
C VAL A 258 -11.90 18.77 -26.26
N VAL A 259 -12.49 17.67 -25.84
CA VAL A 259 -12.23 17.02 -24.54
C VAL A 259 -11.74 15.62 -24.82
N LEU A 260 -10.48 15.35 -24.57
CA LEU A 260 -9.87 14.02 -24.70
C LEU A 260 -9.75 13.38 -23.34
N GLY A 261 -10.18 12.12 -23.21
CA GLY A 261 -10.20 11.42 -21.95
C GLY A 261 -9.66 10.01 -22.02
N VAL A 262 -9.14 9.54 -20.87
CA VAL A 262 -8.70 8.16 -20.68
C VAL A 262 -8.97 7.72 -19.25
N SER A 263 -9.33 6.45 -19.05
CA SER A 263 -9.43 5.89 -17.69
C SER A 263 -8.04 5.71 -17.08
N GLU A 264 -7.93 5.91 -15.76
CA GLU A 264 -6.69 5.64 -15.01
C GLU A 264 -6.17 4.22 -15.27
N ALA A 265 -7.08 3.25 -15.42
CA ALA A 265 -6.75 1.87 -15.70
C ALA A 265 -5.98 1.70 -17.01
N GLU A 266 -6.38 2.40 -18.07
CA GLU A 266 -5.75 2.36 -19.39
C GLU A 266 -4.49 3.23 -19.43
N ALA A 267 -4.53 4.42 -18.84
CA ALA A 267 -3.37 5.29 -18.72
C ALA A 267 -2.20 4.60 -18.01
N LEU A 268 -2.50 3.77 -17.02
CA LEU A 268 -1.52 3.00 -16.25
C LEU A 268 -1.22 1.61 -16.84
N ALA A 269 -1.92 1.15 -17.88
CA ALA A 269 -1.80 -0.22 -18.40
C ALA A 269 -0.36 -0.58 -18.77
N GLY A 270 0.36 0.33 -19.44
CA GLY A 270 1.76 0.14 -19.83
C GLY A 270 2.76 0.14 -18.66
N THR A 271 2.39 0.73 -17.51
CA THR A 271 3.28 0.89 -16.35
C THR A 271 2.88 0.02 -15.16
N ARG A 272 1.68 -0.59 -15.18
CA ARG A 272 1.17 -1.48 -14.12
C ARG A 272 2.16 -2.57 -13.72
N GLY A 273 2.79 -3.23 -14.69
CA GLY A 273 3.79 -4.27 -14.43
C GLY A 273 4.98 -3.75 -13.62
N VAL A 274 5.47 -2.56 -13.93
CA VAL A 274 6.59 -1.93 -13.22
C VAL A 274 6.19 -1.56 -11.80
N VAL A 275 5.04 -0.91 -11.62
CA VAL A 275 4.52 -0.51 -10.29
C VAL A 275 4.22 -1.74 -9.42
N GLN A 276 3.64 -2.79 -9.99
CA GLN A 276 3.40 -4.05 -9.28
C GLN A 276 4.71 -4.71 -8.86
N THR A 277 5.70 -4.78 -9.75
CA THR A 277 7.02 -5.35 -9.44
C THR A 277 7.71 -4.57 -8.32
N LEU A 278 7.72 -3.24 -8.39
CA LEU A 278 8.28 -2.38 -7.33
C LEU A 278 7.55 -2.57 -5.99
N SER A 279 6.22 -2.66 -6.01
CA SER A 279 5.41 -2.89 -4.81
C SER A 279 5.67 -4.28 -4.20
N MET A 280 5.76 -5.32 -5.02
CA MET A 280 6.14 -6.67 -4.57
C MET A 280 7.55 -6.68 -3.96
N MET A 281 8.53 -6.05 -4.61
CA MET A 281 9.88 -5.93 -4.04
C MET A 281 9.88 -5.20 -2.69
N ALA A 282 9.09 -4.14 -2.56
CA ALA A 282 8.93 -3.41 -1.30
C ALA A 282 8.38 -4.30 -0.18
N ILE A 283 7.35 -5.10 -0.47
CA ILE A 283 6.75 -6.05 0.47
C ILE A 283 7.77 -7.12 0.88
N ILE A 284 8.50 -7.70 -0.08
CA ILE A 284 9.52 -8.72 0.18
C ILE A 284 10.64 -8.16 1.07
N VAL A 285 11.17 -6.98 0.74
CA VAL A 285 12.22 -6.32 1.55
C VAL A 285 11.73 -6.04 2.96
N THR A 286 10.51 -5.54 3.11
CA THR A 286 9.90 -5.28 4.42
C THR A 286 9.74 -6.58 5.23
N ALA A 287 9.26 -7.66 4.62
CA ALA A 287 9.09 -8.96 5.26
C ALA A 287 10.45 -9.54 5.72
N LEU A 288 11.48 -9.47 4.88
CA LEU A 288 12.84 -9.90 5.22
C LEU A 288 13.41 -9.10 6.39
N LEU A 289 13.19 -7.79 6.41
CA LEU A 289 13.62 -6.90 7.50
C LEU A 289 12.94 -7.23 8.82
N LEU A 290 11.63 -7.45 8.81
CA LEU A 290 10.86 -7.85 9.99
C LEU A 290 11.30 -9.23 10.51
N SER A 291 11.54 -10.18 9.60
CA SER A 291 12.08 -11.51 9.94
C SER A 291 13.46 -11.41 10.59
N TYR A 292 14.34 -10.60 10.02
CA TYR A 292 15.68 -10.35 10.60
C TYR A 292 15.61 -9.70 11.98
N LEU A 293 14.74 -8.72 12.17
CA LEU A 293 14.54 -8.09 13.49
C LEU A 293 14.00 -9.10 14.52
N GLY A 294 13.04 -9.93 14.13
CA GLY A 294 12.49 -11.00 14.97
C GLY A 294 13.58 -12.00 15.38
N PHE A 295 14.39 -12.45 14.44
CA PHE A 295 15.53 -13.33 14.70
C PHE A 295 16.55 -12.68 15.65
N MET A 296 16.88 -11.40 15.45
CA MET A 296 17.83 -10.68 16.31
C MET A 296 17.34 -10.55 17.75
N VAL A 297 16.06 -10.22 17.93
CA VAL A 297 15.41 -10.17 19.27
C VAL A 297 15.46 -11.54 19.94
N TRP A 298 15.10 -12.59 19.22
CA TRP A 298 15.15 -13.97 19.73
C TRP A 298 16.59 -14.36 20.10
N TYR A 299 17.56 -14.09 19.25
CA TYR A 299 18.97 -14.40 19.49
C TYR A 299 19.49 -13.70 20.73
N LEU A 300 19.23 -12.38 20.89
CA LEU A 300 19.66 -11.61 22.05
C LEU A 300 18.97 -12.10 23.35
N ALA A 301 17.68 -12.44 23.27
CA ALA A 301 16.94 -12.98 24.41
C ALA A 301 17.50 -14.37 24.83
N SER A 302 17.82 -15.21 23.85
CA SER A 302 18.43 -16.51 24.07
C SER A 302 19.83 -16.41 24.70
N ALA A 303 20.67 -15.52 24.14
CA ALA A 303 22.01 -15.26 24.67
C ALA A 303 21.98 -14.74 26.13
N ARG A 304 21.04 -13.81 26.42
CA ARG A 304 20.83 -13.33 27.81
C ARG A 304 20.41 -14.44 28.76
N ARG A 305 19.50 -15.33 28.36
CA ARG A 305 19.04 -16.46 29.16
C ARG A 305 20.17 -17.44 29.45
N SER A 306 21.01 -17.73 28.46
CA SER A 306 22.18 -18.60 28.62
C SER A 306 23.21 -17.99 29.57
N ALA A 307 23.55 -16.69 29.39
CA ALA A 307 24.46 -15.98 30.27
C ALA A 307 23.96 -15.92 31.73
N PHE A 308 22.65 -15.67 31.91
CA PHE A 308 22.04 -15.68 33.26
C PHE A 308 22.13 -17.05 33.90
N ARG A 309 21.80 -18.15 33.17
CA ARG A 309 21.92 -19.53 33.73
C ARG A 309 23.37 -19.83 34.15
N MET A 310 24.35 -19.56 33.34
CA MET A 310 25.77 -19.76 33.68
C MET A 310 26.22 -18.91 34.86
N SER A 311 25.60 -17.79 35.13
CA SER A 311 25.91 -16.91 36.26
C SER A 311 25.34 -17.36 37.58
N VAL A 312 24.29 -18.18 37.61
CA VAL A 312 23.55 -18.55 38.84
C VAL A 312 23.58 -20.03 39.18
N THR A 313 24.16 -20.89 38.30
CA THR A 313 24.26 -22.33 38.53
C THR A 313 25.71 -22.79 38.71
N ASP A 314 25.92 -23.82 39.55
CA ASP A 314 27.19 -24.53 39.68
C ASP A 314 27.35 -25.53 38.53
N GLN A 315 28.48 -25.53 37.86
CA GLN A 315 28.70 -26.36 36.67
C GLN A 315 28.88 -27.84 36.94
N VAL A 316 29.34 -28.19 38.16
CA VAL A 316 29.56 -29.58 38.54
C VAL A 316 28.27 -30.26 38.96
N THR A 317 27.47 -29.60 39.78
CA THR A 317 26.29 -30.17 40.43
C THR A 317 24.97 -29.76 39.77
N GLY A 318 24.93 -28.70 38.97
CA GLY A 318 23.70 -28.18 38.38
C GLY A 318 22.82 -27.37 39.33
N LEU A 319 23.16 -27.35 40.63
CA LEU A 319 22.46 -26.57 41.66
C LEU A 319 22.75 -25.06 41.52
N PHE A 320 22.04 -24.24 42.27
CA PHE A 320 22.39 -22.83 42.36
C PHE A 320 23.76 -22.64 43.01
N ASN A 321 24.52 -21.67 42.48
CA ASN A 321 25.85 -21.34 42.96
C ASN A 321 25.83 -20.31 44.10
N ARG A 322 27.03 -19.97 44.61
CA ARG A 322 27.22 -18.98 45.66
C ARG A 322 26.63 -17.60 45.31
N SER A 323 26.75 -17.17 44.04
CA SER A 323 26.19 -15.88 43.62
C SER A 323 24.65 -15.85 43.72
N ALA A 324 24.00 -16.97 43.40
CA ALA A 324 22.54 -17.10 43.56
C ALA A 324 22.14 -17.15 45.04
N PHE A 325 22.94 -17.82 45.89
CA PHE A 325 22.74 -17.87 47.33
C PHE A 325 22.85 -16.49 47.97
N GLU A 326 23.93 -15.73 47.70
CA GLU A 326 24.11 -14.37 48.21
C GLU A 326 23.00 -13.43 47.75
N LYS A 327 22.58 -13.57 46.50
CA LYS A 327 21.45 -12.81 45.96
C LYS A 327 20.18 -13.10 46.74
N TYR A 328 19.89 -14.39 47.00
CA TYR A 328 18.73 -14.82 47.77
C TYR A 328 18.74 -14.23 49.18
N LEU A 329 19.87 -14.26 49.89
CA LEU A 329 20.01 -13.70 51.23
C LEU A 329 19.79 -12.17 51.24
N ASN A 330 20.23 -11.46 50.20
CA ASN A 330 20.15 -9.99 50.12
C ASN A 330 18.75 -9.49 49.71
N GLU A 331 18.04 -10.25 48.87
CA GLU A 331 16.72 -9.84 48.33
C GLU A 331 15.57 -10.29 49.23
N SER A 332 15.85 -11.13 50.24
CA SER A 332 14.84 -11.66 51.14
C SER A 332 14.59 -10.69 52.30
N GLU A 333 13.41 -10.05 52.28
CA GLU A 333 13.00 -9.15 53.38
C GLU A 333 12.77 -9.87 54.71
N PRO A 334 13.15 -9.25 55.85
CA PRO A 334 13.09 -9.93 57.18
C PRO A 334 11.70 -10.40 57.62
N HIS A 335 10.65 -9.83 57.04
CA HIS A 335 9.26 -10.10 57.46
C HIS A 335 8.57 -11.25 56.69
N THR A 336 9.24 -11.85 55.69
CA THR A 336 8.62 -12.87 54.83
C THR A 336 8.77 -14.29 55.38
N PHE A 337 9.55 -14.50 56.44
CA PHE A 337 10.02 -15.81 56.89
C PHE A 337 9.62 -16.12 58.35
N SER A 338 8.33 -16.22 58.63
CA SER A 338 7.90 -16.92 59.84
C SER A 338 8.01 -18.46 59.57
N HIS A 339 8.88 -19.15 60.30
CA HIS A 339 9.09 -20.59 60.19
C HIS A 339 9.89 -21.06 58.95
N THR A 340 11.14 -20.62 58.82
CA THR A 340 12.06 -21.14 57.79
C THR A 340 13.07 -22.07 58.43
N VAL A 341 13.38 -23.18 57.78
CA VAL A 341 14.46 -24.10 58.14
C VAL A 341 15.63 -23.89 57.18
N CYS A 342 16.85 -23.89 57.71
CA CYS A 342 18.09 -23.94 56.96
C CYS A 342 18.85 -25.20 57.28
N VAL A 343 19.31 -25.92 56.27
CA VAL A 343 20.26 -27.03 56.41
C VAL A 343 21.56 -26.65 55.74
N TYR A 344 22.63 -26.59 56.49
CA TYR A 344 23.99 -26.37 56.02
C TYR A 344 24.72 -27.70 56.00
N ILE A 345 25.37 -28.03 54.89
CA ILE A 345 25.93 -29.37 54.67
C ILE A 345 27.39 -29.19 54.17
N ASP A 346 28.26 -30.04 54.66
CA ASP A 346 29.65 -30.15 54.23
C ASP A 346 29.97 -31.61 53.86
N VAL A 347 30.70 -31.80 52.76
CA VAL A 347 31.06 -33.14 52.28
C VAL A 347 32.37 -33.61 52.88
N ASN A 348 32.34 -34.62 53.69
CA ASN A 348 33.51 -35.12 54.38
C ASN A 348 34.45 -35.88 53.42
N GLY A 349 35.76 -35.61 53.56
CA GLY A 349 36.80 -36.37 52.87
C GLY A 349 36.94 -36.06 51.37
N LEU A 350 36.30 -35.01 50.84
CA LEU A 350 36.40 -34.65 49.43
C LEU A 350 37.87 -34.39 49.00
N HIS A 351 38.66 -33.73 49.84
CA HIS A 351 40.07 -33.45 49.55
C HIS A 351 40.89 -34.77 49.49
N GLU A 352 40.66 -35.69 50.38
CA GLU A 352 41.34 -36.99 50.41
C GLU A 352 40.97 -37.83 49.16
N LEU A 353 39.70 -37.82 48.78
CA LEU A 353 39.20 -38.48 47.59
C LEU A 353 39.85 -37.92 46.34
N ASN A 354 39.91 -36.57 46.22
CA ASN A 354 40.56 -35.90 45.11
C ASN A 354 42.05 -36.24 44.97
N ASN A 355 42.77 -36.27 46.11
CA ASN A 355 44.20 -36.58 46.13
C ASN A 355 44.46 -38.05 45.76
N LYS A 356 43.54 -38.98 46.11
CA LYS A 356 43.75 -40.41 45.89
C LYS A 356 43.26 -40.88 44.51
N HIS A 357 42.16 -40.28 43.99
CA HIS A 357 41.47 -40.75 42.81
C HIS A 357 41.23 -39.70 41.73
N GLY A 358 41.77 -38.48 41.95
CA GLY A 358 41.63 -37.36 40.98
C GLY A 358 40.33 -36.57 41.14
N HIS A 359 40.30 -35.38 40.54
CA HIS A 359 39.17 -34.44 40.65
C HIS A 359 37.86 -34.98 40.08
N GLU A 360 37.93 -35.92 39.13
CA GLU A 360 36.72 -36.51 38.56
C GLU A 360 35.96 -37.37 39.59
N ALA A 361 36.67 -38.06 40.48
CA ALA A 361 36.06 -38.82 41.57
C ALA A 361 35.38 -37.88 42.60
N GLY A 362 36.00 -36.74 42.91
CA GLY A 362 35.40 -35.70 43.74
C GLY A 362 34.15 -35.09 43.10
N ASP A 363 34.19 -34.81 41.79
CA ASP A 363 33.04 -34.31 41.05
C ASP A 363 31.87 -35.30 41.05
N GLN A 364 32.15 -36.63 40.96
CA GLN A 364 31.14 -37.67 41.09
C GLN A 364 30.51 -37.68 42.49
N MET A 365 31.33 -37.55 43.55
CA MET A 365 30.86 -37.44 44.94
C MET A 365 29.95 -36.20 45.10
N LEU A 366 30.36 -35.05 44.59
CA LEU A 366 29.56 -33.81 44.67
C LEU A 366 28.23 -33.93 43.92
N ARG A 367 28.23 -34.56 42.73
CA ARG A 367 26.99 -34.85 41.97
C ARG A 367 26.08 -35.82 42.73
N ALA A 368 26.62 -36.84 43.40
CA ALA A 368 25.84 -37.77 44.19
C ALA A 368 25.19 -37.06 45.39
N VAL A 369 25.94 -36.19 46.09
CA VAL A 369 25.38 -35.37 47.19
C VAL A 369 24.28 -34.44 46.68
N ALA A 370 24.53 -33.73 45.59
CA ALA A 370 23.54 -32.84 45.00
C ALA A 370 22.27 -33.58 44.61
N ALA A 371 22.38 -34.73 43.92
CA ALA A 371 21.24 -35.55 43.52
C ALA A 371 20.43 -36.07 44.70
N SER A 372 21.12 -36.53 45.76
CA SER A 372 20.46 -37.04 46.99
C SER A 372 19.71 -35.92 47.73
N LEU A 373 20.28 -34.73 47.78
CA LEU A 373 19.62 -33.55 48.36
C LEU A 373 18.42 -33.11 47.52
N ASP A 374 18.55 -33.03 46.18
CA ASP A 374 17.46 -32.64 45.30
C ASP A 374 16.29 -33.63 45.34
N GLU A 375 16.58 -34.93 45.38
CA GLU A 375 15.55 -35.98 45.50
C GLU A 375 14.73 -35.87 46.79
N GLN A 376 15.41 -35.62 47.92
CA GLN A 376 14.75 -35.59 49.23
C GLN A 376 14.05 -34.28 49.54
N PHE A 377 14.66 -33.16 49.14
CA PHE A 377 14.11 -31.84 49.46
C PHE A 377 13.26 -31.25 48.35
N ARG A 378 13.51 -31.58 47.06
CA ARG A 378 12.82 -31.05 45.88
C ARG A 378 12.64 -29.52 45.93
N SER A 379 13.62 -28.85 46.57
CA SER A 379 13.56 -27.42 46.83
C SER A 379 14.16 -26.62 45.70
N LYS A 380 13.47 -25.55 45.32
CA LYS A 380 14.01 -24.53 44.41
C LYS A 380 15.10 -23.64 45.07
N ARG A 381 15.51 -23.96 46.32
CA ARG A 381 16.45 -23.19 47.13
C ARG A 381 17.55 -24.11 47.65
N LEU A 382 18.21 -24.81 46.71
CA LEU A 382 19.31 -25.71 46.95
C LEU A 382 20.56 -25.15 46.29
N TYR A 383 21.58 -24.85 47.09
CA TYR A 383 22.76 -24.13 46.70
C TYR A 383 24.02 -24.93 46.99
N ARG A 384 25.03 -24.81 46.09
CA ARG A 384 26.43 -25.14 46.40
C ARG A 384 27.18 -23.83 46.56
N ILE A 385 27.65 -23.55 47.76
CA ILE A 385 28.23 -22.24 48.14
C ILE A 385 29.76 -22.26 48.29
N GLY A 386 30.33 -23.43 48.37
CA GLY A 386 31.79 -23.67 48.51
C GLY A 386 32.21 -24.91 47.70
N GLY A 387 33.44 -25.31 47.84
CA GLY A 387 33.96 -26.54 47.22
C GLY A 387 33.21 -27.80 47.63
N ASP A 388 32.95 -27.94 48.91
CA ASP A 388 32.30 -29.06 49.60
C ASP A 388 31.06 -28.66 50.38
N GLU A 389 30.64 -27.38 50.28
CA GLU A 389 29.56 -26.83 51.09
C GLU A 389 28.26 -26.66 50.29
N PHE A 390 27.16 -27.10 50.89
CA PHE A 390 25.81 -26.96 50.33
C PHE A 390 24.87 -26.34 51.37
N VAL A 391 23.89 -25.57 50.88
CA VAL A 391 22.82 -25.03 51.72
C VAL A 391 21.47 -25.31 51.09
N VAL A 392 20.54 -25.76 51.91
CA VAL A 392 19.16 -26.01 51.52
C VAL A 392 18.23 -25.18 52.39
N PHE A 393 17.31 -24.47 51.75
CA PHE A 393 16.11 -23.96 52.44
C PHE A 393 14.90 -24.81 51.98
N PRO A 394 14.49 -25.79 52.80
CA PRO A 394 13.39 -26.68 52.47
C PRO A 394 12.06 -25.94 52.30
N GLU A 395 11.15 -26.52 51.57
CA GLU A 395 9.76 -26.03 51.51
C GLU A 395 8.98 -26.34 52.84
N SER A 396 9.38 -27.37 53.54
CA SER A 396 8.84 -27.70 54.86
C SER A 396 9.49 -26.82 55.93
N SER A 397 8.68 -26.21 56.76
CA SER A 397 9.10 -25.44 57.94
C SER A 397 9.20 -26.28 59.21
N ASP A 398 8.96 -27.58 59.14
CA ASP A 398 9.08 -28.51 60.29
C ASP A 398 10.52 -29.08 60.37
N PRO A 399 11.29 -28.74 61.42
CA PRO A 399 12.64 -29.22 61.60
C PRO A 399 12.73 -30.76 61.74
N THR A 400 11.71 -31.42 62.31
CA THR A 400 11.73 -32.89 62.48
C THR A 400 11.58 -33.61 61.13
N VAL A 401 10.79 -33.04 60.19
CA VAL A 401 10.68 -33.52 58.79
C VAL A 401 11.98 -33.37 58.06
N CYS A 402 12.64 -32.22 58.24
CA CYS A 402 13.92 -31.92 57.58
C CYS A 402 15.03 -32.84 58.11
N GLU A 403 15.05 -33.10 59.41
CA GLU A 403 15.98 -34.05 60.08
C GLU A 403 15.79 -35.46 59.53
N ALA A 404 14.55 -35.97 59.47
CA ALA A 404 14.27 -37.29 58.92
C ALA A 404 14.74 -37.36 57.40
N ARG A 405 14.54 -36.36 56.63
CA ARG A 405 15.05 -36.31 55.23
C ARG A 405 16.57 -36.32 55.14
N MET A 406 17.24 -35.60 56.04
CA MET A 406 18.72 -35.64 56.14
C MET A 406 19.25 -37.00 56.51
N GLN A 407 18.58 -37.70 57.39
CA GLN A 407 18.94 -39.09 57.71
C GLN A 407 18.84 -40.02 56.50
N VAL A 408 17.83 -39.88 55.68
CA VAL A 408 17.72 -40.61 54.41
C VAL A 408 18.83 -40.26 53.46
N VAL A 409 19.19 -38.95 53.32
CA VAL A 409 20.32 -38.49 52.51
C VAL A 409 21.62 -39.13 53.00
N CYS A 410 21.87 -39.10 54.31
CA CYS A 410 23.06 -39.69 54.89
C CYS A 410 23.14 -41.23 54.66
N ALA A 411 22.02 -41.96 54.82
CA ALA A 411 21.96 -43.37 54.52
C ALA A 411 22.22 -43.68 53.04
N SER A 412 21.63 -42.92 52.12
CA SER A 412 21.86 -43.08 50.69
C SER A 412 23.29 -42.83 50.26
N LEU A 413 23.93 -41.83 50.86
CA LEU A 413 25.34 -41.48 50.56
C LEU A 413 26.31 -42.50 51.20
N ALA A 414 26.01 -42.99 52.45
CA ALA A 414 26.80 -44.03 53.11
C ALA A 414 26.82 -45.34 52.31
N ALA A 415 25.69 -45.72 51.69
CA ALA A 415 25.61 -46.88 50.79
C ALA A 415 26.51 -46.75 49.55
N GLN A 416 26.88 -45.52 49.16
CA GLN A 416 27.79 -45.22 48.07
C GLN A 416 29.24 -44.94 48.52
N GLY A 417 29.50 -45.08 49.84
CA GLY A 417 30.80 -44.83 50.43
C GLY A 417 31.12 -43.37 50.69
N TYR A 418 30.13 -42.51 50.62
CA TYR A 418 30.26 -41.08 50.89
C TYR A 418 29.70 -40.68 52.24
N SER A 419 30.24 -39.61 52.82
CA SER A 419 29.81 -39.11 54.14
C SER A 419 29.67 -37.58 54.06
N ILE A 420 28.68 -37.05 54.76
CA ILE A 420 28.45 -35.61 54.94
C ILE A 420 28.28 -35.28 56.41
N SER A 421 28.63 -34.03 56.76
CA SER A 421 28.26 -33.42 58.05
C SER A 421 27.21 -32.34 57.77
N TYR A 422 26.22 -32.20 58.61
CA TYR A 422 25.18 -31.19 58.44
C TYR A 422 24.74 -30.58 59.77
N GLY A 423 24.26 -29.33 59.68
CA GLY A 423 23.61 -28.63 60.75
C GLY A 423 22.25 -28.12 60.32
N LEU A 424 21.27 -28.23 61.19
CA LEU A 424 19.91 -27.79 60.95
C LEU A 424 19.56 -26.69 61.97
N ALA A 425 19.10 -25.53 61.45
CA ALA A 425 18.56 -24.45 62.26
C ALA A 425 17.15 -24.09 61.79
N ALA A 426 16.29 -23.73 62.72
CA ALA A 426 14.91 -23.31 62.46
C ALA A 426 14.70 -21.92 63.06
N GLN A 427 14.18 -21.01 62.24
CA GLN A 427 13.96 -19.63 62.63
C GLN A 427 12.75 -19.49 63.57
N GLU A 428 12.94 -18.90 64.76
CA GLU A 428 11.89 -18.28 65.54
C GLU A 428 11.79 -16.80 65.17
N MET A 429 10.60 -16.18 65.21
CA MET A 429 10.07 -14.99 64.57
C MET A 429 10.92 -13.66 64.53
N THR A 430 12.19 -13.62 64.92
CA THR A 430 12.93 -12.37 65.11
C THR A 430 14.32 -12.31 64.46
N GLU A 431 14.83 -13.37 63.86
CA GLU A 431 16.18 -13.41 63.29
C GLU A 431 16.21 -13.36 61.79
N GLY A 432 17.24 -12.73 61.20
CA GLY A 432 17.44 -12.67 59.76
C GLY A 432 17.92 -14.01 59.16
N LEU A 433 17.73 -14.24 57.87
CA LEU A 433 18.22 -15.44 57.18
C LEU A 433 19.73 -15.67 57.32
N ARG A 434 20.52 -14.61 57.47
CA ARG A 434 21.97 -14.76 57.69
C ARG A 434 22.30 -15.33 59.03
N ASP A 435 21.56 -15.01 60.11
CA ASP A 435 21.74 -15.55 61.43
C ASP A 435 21.32 -17.03 61.46
N LEU A 436 20.23 -17.38 60.78
CA LEU A 436 19.78 -18.76 60.60
C LEU A 436 20.81 -19.63 59.89
N VAL A 437 21.46 -19.11 58.84
CA VAL A 437 22.53 -19.81 58.11
C VAL A 437 23.74 -20.00 59.02
N ARG A 438 24.13 -18.98 59.79
CA ARG A 438 25.24 -19.05 60.73
C ARG A 438 24.99 -20.12 61.82
N GLU A 439 23.80 -20.18 62.39
CA GLU A 439 23.42 -21.19 63.37
C GLU A 439 23.49 -22.61 62.78
N ALA A 440 23.00 -22.79 61.53
CA ALA A 440 23.09 -24.08 60.84
C ALA A 440 24.55 -24.49 60.57
N ASP A 441 25.43 -23.53 60.19
CA ASP A 441 26.85 -23.77 59.98
C ASP A 441 27.54 -24.16 61.29
N GLU A 442 27.27 -23.46 62.40
CA GLU A 442 27.85 -23.81 63.71
C GLU A 442 27.50 -25.26 64.11
N LYS A 443 26.27 -25.66 63.94
CA LYS A 443 25.82 -27.06 64.21
C LYS A 443 26.49 -28.07 63.27
N MET A 444 26.66 -27.75 62.00
CA MET A 444 27.38 -28.59 61.05
C MET A 444 28.85 -28.76 61.46
N LEU A 445 29.53 -27.69 61.90
CA LEU A 445 30.92 -27.73 62.35
C LEU A 445 31.07 -28.60 63.59
N GLU A 446 30.10 -28.60 64.52
CA GLU A 446 30.09 -29.50 65.73
C GLU A 446 29.98 -30.96 65.31
N GLN A 447 29.06 -31.29 64.40
CA GLN A 447 28.89 -32.63 63.83
C GLN A 447 30.18 -33.07 63.09
N LYS A 448 30.80 -32.18 62.30
CA LYS A 448 32.03 -32.45 61.56
C LYS A 448 33.21 -32.74 62.49
N ARG A 449 33.34 -32.04 63.65
CA ARG A 449 34.35 -32.32 64.69
C ARG A 449 34.14 -33.69 65.28
N THR A 450 32.92 -34.06 65.61
CA THR A 450 32.58 -35.39 66.16
C THR A 450 32.94 -36.52 65.21
N TYR A 451 32.62 -36.30 63.87
CA TYR A 451 32.99 -37.26 62.81
C TYR A 451 34.50 -37.52 62.75
N TYR A 452 35.33 -36.47 62.71
CA TYR A 452 36.78 -36.61 62.59
C TYR A 452 37.38 -37.15 63.88
N THR A 453 36.84 -36.88 65.08
CA THR A 453 37.28 -37.45 66.34
C THR A 453 37.03 -38.97 66.39
N SER A 454 35.90 -39.40 65.88
CA SER A 454 35.57 -40.84 65.82
C SER A 454 36.47 -41.65 64.90
N ILE A 455 36.87 -41.05 63.76
CA ILE A 455 37.78 -41.71 62.82
C ILE A 455 39.19 -41.77 63.37
N HIS A 456 39.67 -40.74 64.08
CA HIS A 456 41.00 -40.74 64.68
C HIS A 456 41.08 -41.73 65.90
N SER A 457 40.01 -41.91 66.67
CA SER A 457 39.97 -42.86 67.74
C SER A 457 40.00 -44.34 67.30
N HIS A 458 39.61 -44.61 66.03
CA HIS A 458 39.70 -45.95 65.46
C HIS A 458 41.03 -46.18 64.66
N ARG A 459 41.90 -45.18 64.57
CA ARG A 459 43.23 -45.27 63.90
C ARG A 459 44.39 -45.34 64.89
N ASP A 460 44.15 -45.57 66.20
CA ASP A 460 45.28 -45.84 67.16
C ASP A 460 45.37 -47.33 67.39
N PRO A 461 46.25 -48.03 66.67
CA PRO A 461 46.57 -49.40 67.02
C PRO A 461 47.85 -49.41 67.87
N ARG A 462 47.68 -49.31 69.16
CA ARG A 462 48.66 -49.92 69.97
C ARG A 462 48.23 -51.36 70.15
N ALA A 463 48.75 -52.17 69.32
CA ALA A 463 49.13 -53.53 69.61
C ALA A 463 50.16 -53.92 68.57
#